data_ca047a8003a673ed0832d5b1a97a07b4
#
_entry.id   ca047a8003a673ed0832d5b1a97a07b4
#
_cell.length_a   1.000
_cell.length_b   1.000
_cell.length_c   1.000
_cell.angle_alpha   90.00
_cell.angle_beta   90.00
_cell.angle_gamma   90.00
#
_symmetry.space_group_name_H-M   'P 1'
#
loop_
_entity.id
_entity.type
_entity.pdbx_description
1 polymer ?
#
loop_
_entity_poly.entity_id
_entity_poly.type
_entity_poly.pdbx_seq_one_letter_code
_entity_poly.pdbx_strand_id
1 'polypeptide(L)'
;MASLSTKELAKRNNLSIFSEKIEKGKPFTVECGGGKSVKLHKEYSKYSLKDLERLKDPRGTILLQTTSKSNKIGNAPAGKVRLNQLCKTSEFTTRTQQTTVAEDKEVASLNKQLTEIMDSTGFDYVKVKVGKNNYTVKSVVKTKGTLKSDFNFVDTKGKAVGFVSHKDGTSPKGFQQWSGTSQQNAKEIYNHKETQDFIKTLKGMFPDGMPNATTVGRKITSPKLKKMAVYGQDVGNGSTGVNNVDLVLQGPVKLKKVGSYYQLTSSYNPKSNGQPISGLYEPILLGVYKGDRSDHGIKGARITINPLGGRTVKQFV
;
A
#
# COMPACT_ATOMS: atom_id res chain seq x y z
N MET A 1 -11.48 -22.92 35.27
CA MET A 1 -12.12 -22.60 33.98
C MET A 1 -12.09 -23.83 33.08
N ALA A 2 -13.25 -24.35 32.67
CA ALA A 2 -13.33 -25.48 31.77
C ALA A 2 -12.67 -25.17 30.44
N SER A 3 -11.80 -26.05 29.96
CA SER A 3 -11.15 -25.89 28.64
C SER A 3 -12.20 -26.09 27.53
N LEU A 4 -12.37 -25.14 26.67
CA LEU A 4 -13.23 -25.25 25.51
C LEU A 4 -12.75 -26.41 24.62
N SER A 5 -13.70 -27.20 24.11
CA SER A 5 -13.40 -28.24 23.14
C SER A 5 -12.93 -27.64 21.82
N THR A 6 -12.24 -28.42 21.00
CA THR A 6 -11.81 -28.03 19.64
C THR A 6 -12.95 -27.45 18.79
N LYS A 7 -14.15 -28.08 18.87
CA LYS A 7 -15.37 -27.62 18.18
C LYS A 7 -15.85 -26.27 18.70
N GLU A 8 -15.82 -26.04 20.00
CA GLU A 8 -16.27 -24.78 20.61
C GLU A 8 -15.30 -23.63 20.31
N LEU A 9 -13.98 -23.92 20.30
CA LEU A 9 -12.98 -22.94 19.92
C LEU A 9 -13.12 -22.54 18.44
N ALA A 10 -13.30 -23.52 17.56
CA ALA A 10 -13.56 -23.29 16.14
C ALA A 10 -14.84 -22.49 15.92
N LYS A 11 -15.94 -22.86 16.58
CA LYS A 11 -17.21 -22.13 16.50
C LYS A 11 -17.11 -20.69 17.01
N ARG A 12 -16.41 -20.45 18.13
CA ARG A 12 -16.16 -19.13 18.69
C ARG A 12 -15.36 -18.21 17.77
N ASN A 13 -14.47 -18.78 16.97
CA ASN A 13 -13.60 -18.04 16.05
C ASN A 13 -14.08 -18.11 14.59
N ASN A 14 -15.31 -18.58 14.34
CA ASN A 14 -15.83 -18.82 12.98
C ASN A 14 -14.91 -19.70 12.12
N LEU A 15 -14.31 -20.73 12.73
CA LEU A 15 -13.41 -21.66 12.06
C LEU A 15 -14.10 -23.00 11.85
N SER A 16 -14.01 -23.54 10.65
CA SER A 16 -14.29 -24.95 10.37
C SER A 16 -12.95 -25.68 10.23
N ILE A 17 -12.71 -26.70 11.05
CA ILE A 17 -11.52 -27.53 10.98
C ILE A 17 -11.83 -28.74 10.10
N PHE A 18 -11.09 -28.87 9.01
CA PHE A 18 -11.38 -29.84 7.93
C PHE A 18 -11.09 -31.29 8.33
N SER A 19 -10.17 -31.52 9.25
CA SER A 19 -9.91 -32.87 9.76
C SER A 19 -10.02 -32.89 11.27
N GLU A 20 -10.70 -33.88 11.80
CA GLU A 20 -10.75 -34.16 13.25
C GLU A 20 -9.38 -34.54 13.82
N LYS A 21 -8.42 -34.89 12.96
CA LYS A 21 -7.05 -35.25 13.31
C LYS A 21 -6.04 -34.35 12.60
N ILE A 22 -5.43 -33.44 13.37
CA ILE A 22 -4.25 -32.73 12.97
C ILE A 22 -3.06 -33.68 13.07
N GLU A 23 -2.52 -34.14 11.94
CA GLU A 23 -1.36 -35.02 11.93
C GLU A 23 -0.09 -34.27 12.33
N LYS A 24 0.59 -34.74 13.36
CA LYS A 24 1.83 -34.16 13.85
C LYS A 24 2.88 -34.06 12.72
N GLY A 25 3.44 -32.87 12.53
CA GLY A 25 4.49 -32.65 11.54
C GLY A 25 3.99 -32.35 10.12
N LYS A 26 2.68 -32.46 9.84
CA LYS A 26 2.11 -32.11 8.54
C LYS A 26 1.37 -30.77 8.56
N PRO A 27 1.39 -30.00 7.47
CA PRO A 27 0.51 -28.84 7.34
C PRO A 27 -0.95 -29.28 7.43
N PHE A 28 -1.79 -28.47 8.07
CA PHE A 28 -3.22 -28.73 8.13
C PHE A 28 -4.01 -27.59 7.52
N THR A 29 -5.20 -27.90 7.05
CA THR A 29 -6.08 -26.95 6.37
C THR A 29 -7.26 -26.59 7.25
N VAL A 30 -7.58 -25.30 7.31
CA VAL A 30 -8.78 -24.78 7.98
C VAL A 30 -9.74 -24.30 6.92
N GLU A 31 -10.95 -24.81 6.91
CA GLU A 31 -12.03 -24.29 6.06
C GLU A 31 -12.71 -23.09 6.66
N CYS A 32 -12.95 -22.11 5.81
CA CYS A 32 -13.45 -20.80 6.20
C CYS A 32 -14.85 -20.49 5.70
N GLY A 33 -15.58 -21.47 5.20
CA GLY A 33 -16.87 -21.25 4.55
C GLY A 33 -16.73 -20.58 3.17
N GLY A 34 -17.77 -20.69 2.33
CA GLY A 34 -17.75 -20.17 0.97
C GLY A 34 -16.69 -20.79 0.06
N GLY A 35 -16.26 -22.02 0.32
CA GLY A 35 -15.25 -22.73 -0.47
C GLY A 35 -13.81 -22.24 -0.28
N LYS A 36 -13.54 -21.40 0.72
CA LYS A 36 -12.18 -20.92 1.02
C LYS A 36 -11.52 -21.75 2.12
N SER A 37 -10.25 -22.07 1.93
CA SER A 37 -9.44 -22.77 2.90
C SER A 37 -8.09 -22.08 3.11
N VAL A 38 -7.52 -22.22 4.30
CA VAL A 38 -6.18 -21.73 4.64
C VAL A 38 -5.33 -22.87 5.12
N LYS A 39 -4.16 -23.04 4.51
CA LYS A 39 -3.18 -24.03 4.88
C LYS A 39 -2.21 -23.45 5.93
N LEU A 40 -2.16 -24.06 7.10
CA LEU A 40 -1.29 -23.66 8.20
C LEU A 40 0.05 -24.39 8.16
N HIS A 41 1.09 -23.74 8.71
CA HIS A 41 2.42 -24.33 8.75
C HIS A 41 2.47 -25.60 9.61
N LYS A 42 3.22 -26.61 9.16
CA LYS A 42 3.37 -27.91 9.85
C LYS A 42 3.81 -27.81 11.32
N GLU A 43 4.50 -26.75 11.70
CA GLU A 43 4.93 -26.53 13.07
C GLU A 43 3.78 -26.41 14.06
N TYR A 44 2.60 -26.00 13.61
CA TYR A 44 1.40 -25.91 14.45
C TYR A 44 0.69 -27.23 14.63
N SER A 45 0.99 -28.25 13.81
CA SER A 45 0.43 -29.59 13.98
C SER A 45 0.92 -30.31 15.24
N LYS A 46 2.00 -29.86 15.86
CA LYS A 46 2.51 -30.39 17.16
C LYS A 46 1.72 -29.86 18.35
N TYR A 47 0.96 -28.80 18.18
CA TYR A 47 0.14 -28.21 19.23
C TYR A 47 -1.27 -28.74 19.15
N SER A 48 -1.84 -29.16 20.30
CA SER A 48 -3.28 -29.29 20.41
C SER A 48 -3.91 -27.88 20.33
N LEU A 49 -5.20 -27.79 20.00
CA LEU A 49 -5.89 -26.50 20.07
C LEU A 49 -5.87 -25.89 21.48
N LYS A 50 -5.78 -26.72 22.51
CA LYS A 50 -5.59 -26.30 23.89
C LYS A 50 -4.21 -25.64 24.11
N ASP A 51 -3.17 -26.11 23.44
CA ASP A 51 -1.83 -25.53 23.52
C ASP A 51 -1.77 -24.21 22.69
N LEU A 52 -2.42 -24.16 21.54
CA LEU A 52 -2.56 -22.93 20.74
C LEU A 52 -3.31 -21.84 21.53
N GLU A 53 -4.24 -22.23 22.40
CA GLU A 53 -4.93 -21.30 23.29
C GLU A 53 -4.01 -20.62 24.31
N ARG A 54 -2.94 -21.29 24.72
CA ARG A 54 -1.91 -20.74 25.62
C ARG A 54 -0.97 -19.75 24.93
N LEU A 55 -0.92 -19.77 23.59
CA LEU A 55 -0.12 -18.83 22.78
C LEU A 55 -0.88 -17.52 22.47
N LYS A 56 -1.94 -17.22 23.21
CA LYS A 56 -2.70 -15.97 23.06
C LYS A 56 -1.81 -14.77 23.33
N ASP A 57 -1.95 -13.75 22.47
CA ASP A 57 -1.43 -12.43 22.80
C ASP A 57 -2.21 -11.82 24.00
N PRO A 58 -1.74 -10.70 24.59
CA PRO A 58 -2.44 -10.05 25.70
C PRO A 58 -3.90 -9.69 25.43
N ARG A 59 -4.32 -9.68 24.17
CA ARG A 59 -5.69 -9.41 23.72
C ARG A 59 -6.51 -10.68 23.49
N GLY A 60 -6.01 -11.84 23.92
CA GLY A 60 -6.69 -13.13 23.78
C GLY A 60 -6.66 -13.70 22.35
N THR A 61 -5.74 -13.26 21.51
CA THR A 61 -5.63 -13.68 20.11
C THR A 61 -4.51 -14.70 19.93
N ILE A 62 -4.79 -15.78 19.21
CA ILE A 62 -3.77 -16.78 18.84
C ILE A 62 -3.13 -16.34 17.52
N LEU A 63 -1.81 -16.26 17.49
CA LEU A 63 -1.03 -15.97 16.28
C LEU A 63 -0.58 -17.29 15.65
N LEU A 64 -1.00 -17.55 14.42
CA LEU A 64 -0.60 -18.71 13.64
C LEU A 64 0.29 -18.29 12.47
N GLN A 65 1.23 -19.16 12.12
CA GLN A 65 2.07 -18.97 10.94
C GLN A 65 1.46 -19.73 9.76
N THR A 66 1.31 -19.07 8.62
CA THR A 66 0.87 -19.69 7.38
C THR A 66 2.04 -20.35 6.65
N THR A 67 1.73 -21.24 5.69
CA THR A 67 2.75 -21.82 4.80
C THR A 67 3.32 -20.83 3.81
N SER A 68 2.66 -19.70 3.60
CA SER A 68 3.08 -18.63 2.69
C SER A 68 3.49 -17.37 3.46
N LYS A 69 4.72 -16.89 3.22
CA LYS A 69 5.22 -15.63 3.78
C LYS A 69 4.47 -14.39 3.27
N SER A 70 3.77 -14.52 2.14
CA SER A 70 3.00 -13.43 1.52
C SER A 70 1.62 -13.23 2.16
N ASN A 71 1.11 -14.23 2.87
CA ASN A 71 -0.19 -14.14 3.52
C ASN A 71 -0.09 -13.31 4.80
N LYS A 72 -0.42 -12.03 4.69
CA LYS A 72 -0.55 -11.12 5.83
C LYS A 72 -2.02 -10.86 6.09
N ILE A 73 -2.42 -11.00 7.35
CA ILE A 73 -3.76 -10.67 7.80
C ILE A 73 -3.66 -9.52 8.79
N GLY A 74 -4.22 -8.37 8.44
CA GLY A 74 -4.16 -7.17 9.26
C GLY A 74 -2.73 -6.74 9.56
N ASN A 75 -2.44 -6.40 10.81
CA ASN A 75 -1.12 -5.96 11.29
C ASN A 75 -0.20 -7.13 11.71
N ALA A 76 -0.58 -8.37 11.46
CA ALA A 76 0.26 -9.51 11.80
C ALA A 76 1.58 -9.50 11.00
N PRO A 77 2.70 -9.91 11.60
CA PRO A 77 3.95 -10.10 10.86
C PRO A 77 3.76 -11.05 9.68
N ALA A 78 4.61 -10.93 8.65
CA ALA A 78 4.55 -11.81 7.49
C ALA A 78 4.56 -13.29 7.92
N GLY A 79 3.61 -14.05 7.41
CA GLY A 79 3.44 -15.47 7.74
C GLY A 79 2.76 -15.77 9.07
N LYS A 80 2.37 -14.75 9.85
CA LYS A 80 1.59 -14.93 11.10
C LYS A 80 0.21 -14.32 10.94
N VAL A 81 -0.80 -15.06 11.41
CA VAL A 81 -2.20 -14.65 11.35
C VAL A 81 -2.87 -14.89 12.70
N ARG A 82 -3.89 -14.10 13.00
CA ARG A 82 -4.70 -14.29 14.20
C ARG A 82 -5.76 -15.34 13.94
N LEU A 83 -5.94 -16.28 14.85
CA LEU A 83 -6.90 -17.37 14.69
C LEU A 83 -8.33 -16.86 14.49
N ASN A 84 -8.74 -15.84 15.22
CA ASN A 84 -10.08 -15.24 15.10
C ASN A 84 -10.28 -14.47 13.79
N GLN A 85 -9.22 -14.18 13.05
CA GLN A 85 -9.24 -13.50 11.75
C GLN A 85 -9.09 -14.46 10.59
N LEU A 86 -8.75 -15.73 10.88
CA LEU A 86 -8.35 -16.69 9.84
C LEU A 86 -9.44 -16.93 8.78
N CYS A 87 -10.69 -16.85 9.15
CA CYS A 87 -11.83 -17.16 8.27
C CYS A 87 -12.67 -15.95 7.86
N LYS A 88 -12.32 -14.74 8.27
CA LYS A 88 -13.00 -13.55 7.77
C LYS A 88 -12.56 -13.22 6.35
N THR A 89 -13.48 -13.24 5.41
CA THR A 89 -13.21 -13.08 3.97
C THR A 89 -12.52 -11.77 3.60
N SER A 90 -12.76 -10.70 4.35
CA SER A 90 -12.10 -9.40 4.19
C SER A 90 -10.65 -9.37 4.72
N GLU A 91 -10.24 -10.34 5.50
CA GLU A 91 -8.96 -10.36 6.20
C GLU A 91 -7.96 -11.35 5.60
N PHE A 92 -8.41 -12.20 4.66
CA PHE A 92 -7.56 -13.10 3.87
C PHE A 92 -6.90 -12.42 2.69
N THR A 93 -7.21 -11.17 2.46
CA THR A 93 -6.55 -10.43 1.40
C THR A 93 -5.09 -10.19 1.78
N THR A 94 -4.17 -10.55 0.89
CA THR A 94 -2.79 -10.07 0.98
C THR A 94 -2.83 -8.54 1.04
N ARG A 95 -1.78 -7.92 1.57
CA ARG A 95 -1.71 -6.45 1.55
C ARG A 95 -1.90 -5.88 0.14
N THR A 96 -1.41 -6.58 -0.87
CA THR A 96 -1.62 -6.25 -2.29
C THR A 96 -3.11 -6.35 -2.66
N GLN A 97 -3.82 -7.38 -2.21
CA GLN A 97 -5.26 -7.52 -2.45
C GLN A 97 -6.08 -6.47 -1.71
N GLN A 98 -5.71 -6.09 -0.48
CA GLN A 98 -6.37 -5.01 0.26
C GLN A 98 -6.19 -3.66 -0.46
N THR A 99 -5.00 -3.37 -0.95
CA THR A 99 -4.74 -2.18 -1.77
C THR A 99 -5.54 -2.23 -3.07
N THR A 100 -5.59 -3.38 -3.73
CA THR A 100 -6.39 -3.60 -4.95
C THR A 100 -7.87 -3.35 -4.70
N VAL A 101 -8.43 -3.87 -3.61
CA VAL A 101 -9.85 -3.67 -3.23
C VAL A 101 -10.14 -2.18 -2.93
N ALA A 102 -9.22 -1.48 -2.25
CA ALA A 102 -9.37 -0.05 -1.97
C ALA A 102 -9.36 0.78 -3.25
N GLU A 103 -8.43 0.51 -4.17
CA GLU A 103 -8.37 1.16 -5.48
C GLU A 103 -9.60 0.87 -6.33
N ASP A 104 -10.08 -0.38 -6.37
CA ASP A 104 -11.30 -0.77 -7.10
C ASP A 104 -12.53 -0.04 -6.55
N LYS A 105 -12.60 0.14 -5.23
CA LYS A 105 -13.66 0.89 -4.55
C LYS A 105 -13.66 2.38 -4.93
N GLU A 106 -12.48 3.01 -4.99
CA GLU A 106 -12.35 4.42 -5.40
C GLU A 106 -12.73 4.60 -6.87
N VAL A 107 -12.28 3.71 -7.76
CA VAL A 107 -12.64 3.74 -9.19
C VAL A 107 -14.17 3.57 -9.36
N ALA A 108 -14.78 2.63 -8.63
CA ALA A 108 -16.22 2.45 -8.65
C ALA A 108 -16.99 3.68 -8.13
N SER A 109 -16.51 4.29 -7.05
CA SER A 109 -17.06 5.51 -6.48
C SER A 109 -16.99 6.69 -7.46
N LEU A 110 -15.87 6.87 -8.13
CA LEU A 110 -15.70 7.93 -9.14
C LEU A 110 -16.58 7.71 -10.38
N ASN A 111 -16.69 6.47 -10.85
CA ASN A 111 -17.58 6.15 -11.96
C ASN A 111 -19.05 6.43 -11.59
N LYS A 112 -19.49 6.08 -10.39
CA LYS A 112 -20.83 6.43 -9.90
C LYS A 112 -21.06 7.95 -9.91
N GLN A 113 -20.10 8.74 -9.40
CA GLN A 113 -20.20 10.20 -9.42
C GLN A 113 -20.25 10.76 -10.86
N LEU A 114 -19.45 10.19 -11.79
CA LEU A 114 -19.52 10.61 -13.21
C LEU A 114 -20.90 10.30 -13.81
N THR A 115 -21.48 9.12 -13.57
CA THR A 115 -22.82 8.77 -14.04
C THR A 115 -23.87 9.73 -13.47
N GLU A 116 -23.86 9.99 -12.16
CA GLU A 116 -24.79 10.94 -11.53
C GLU A 116 -24.69 12.36 -12.14
N ILE A 117 -23.47 12.79 -12.48
CA ILE A 117 -23.27 14.10 -13.14
C ILE A 117 -23.79 14.07 -14.59
N MET A 118 -23.51 13.02 -15.36
CA MET A 118 -24.00 12.87 -16.73
C MET A 118 -25.54 12.84 -16.76
N ASP A 119 -26.18 12.07 -15.89
CA ASP A 119 -27.63 11.96 -15.75
C ASP A 119 -28.27 13.34 -15.41
N SER A 120 -27.63 14.10 -14.50
CA SER A 120 -28.15 15.39 -14.07
C SER A 120 -27.96 16.51 -15.11
N THR A 121 -26.98 16.38 -15.99
CA THR A 121 -26.64 17.40 -16.99
C THR A 121 -27.16 17.10 -18.40
N GLY A 122 -27.56 15.86 -18.66
CA GLY A 122 -28.00 15.39 -19.99
C GLY A 122 -26.86 15.22 -21.00
N PHE A 123 -25.59 15.35 -20.57
CA PHE A 123 -24.42 15.11 -21.41
C PHE A 123 -23.90 13.69 -21.22
N ASP A 124 -23.34 13.08 -22.25
CA ASP A 124 -22.68 11.78 -22.21
C ASP A 124 -21.20 11.85 -21.78
N TYR A 125 -20.79 12.97 -21.18
CA TYR A 125 -19.45 13.24 -20.70
C TYR A 125 -19.45 14.21 -19.51
N VAL A 126 -18.33 14.24 -18.80
CA VAL A 126 -18.06 15.23 -17.75
C VAL A 126 -16.76 15.98 -18.06
N LYS A 127 -16.75 17.30 -17.91
CA LYS A 127 -15.52 18.11 -17.98
C LYS A 127 -14.79 18.02 -16.64
N VAL A 128 -13.64 17.37 -16.61
CA VAL A 128 -12.85 17.15 -15.37
C VAL A 128 -11.49 17.81 -15.50
N LYS A 129 -11.08 18.53 -14.46
CA LYS A 129 -9.73 19.07 -14.33
C LYS A 129 -8.88 18.09 -13.51
N VAL A 130 -7.80 17.58 -14.11
CA VAL A 130 -6.80 16.75 -13.47
C VAL A 130 -5.45 17.43 -13.56
N GLY A 131 -4.86 17.75 -12.42
CA GLY A 131 -3.67 18.59 -12.41
C GLY A 131 -3.95 19.97 -13.00
N LYS A 132 -3.19 20.34 -14.01
CA LYS A 132 -3.35 21.60 -14.76
C LYS A 132 -4.20 21.48 -16.04
N ASN A 133 -4.57 20.27 -16.43
CA ASN A 133 -5.24 19.97 -17.70
C ASN A 133 -6.74 19.76 -17.50
N ASN A 134 -7.52 20.15 -18.50
CA ASN A 134 -8.96 19.89 -18.58
C ASN A 134 -9.22 18.78 -19.59
N TYR A 135 -10.05 17.81 -19.22
CA TYR A 135 -10.41 16.67 -20.05
C TYR A 135 -11.94 16.53 -20.12
N THR A 136 -12.42 16.01 -21.25
CA THR A 136 -13.80 15.60 -21.45
C THR A 136 -13.82 14.08 -21.30
N VAL A 137 -14.37 13.55 -20.21
CA VAL A 137 -14.23 12.14 -19.82
C VAL A 137 -15.57 11.43 -19.69
N LYS A 138 -15.56 10.12 -19.90
CA LYS A 138 -16.74 9.24 -19.75
C LYS A 138 -16.63 8.30 -18.57
N SER A 139 -15.42 7.89 -18.19
CA SER A 139 -15.20 6.90 -17.13
C SER A 139 -13.83 7.03 -16.49
N VAL A 140 -13.64 6.30 -15.41
CA VAL A 140 -12.38 6.08 -14.73
C VAL A 140 -12.04 4.59 -14.80
N VAL A 141 -10.78 4.27 -15.05
CA VAL A 141 -10.27 2.90 -15.08
C VAL A 141 -9.04 2.77 -14.20
N LYS A 142 -8.90 1.61 -13.58
CA LYS A 142 -7.73 1.27 -12.80
C LYS A 142 -6.54 1.04 -13.73
N THR A 143 -5.37 1.55 -13.34
CA THR A 143 -4.12 1.23 -14.01
C THR A 143 -3.65 -0.16 -13.61
N LYS A 144 -3.32 -0.99 -14.58
CA LYS A 144 -2.81 -2.36 -14.36
C LYS A 144 -1.29 -2.34 -14.13
N GLY A 145 -0.80 -3.21 -13.24
CA GLY A 145 0.62 -3.41 -13.00
C GLY A 145 1.19 -2.55 -11.86
N THR A 146 2.52 -2.42 -11.80
CA THR A 146 3.27 -1.70 -10.76
C THR A 146 3.72 -0.32 -11.23
N LEU A 147 2.84 0.41 -11.86
CA LEU A 147 3.09 1.72 -12.44
C LEU A 147 2.86 2.83 -11.40
N LYS A 148 3.24 4.06 -11.72
CA LYS A 148 3.07 5.21 -10.83
C LYS A 148 1.61 5.63 -10.69
N SER A 149 0.84 5.54 -11.77
CA SER A 149 -0.59 5.81 -11.77
C SER A 149 -1.36 4.64 -11.14
N ASP A 150 -2.27 4.93 -10.24
CA ASP A 150 -3.19 3.96 -9.65
C ASP A 150 -4.51 3.89 -10.46
N PHE A 151 -4.95 5.03 -11.03
CA PHE A 151 -6.06 5.09 -11.99
C PHE A 151 -5.91 6.26 -12.96
N ASN A 152 -6.68 6.21 -14.05
CA ASN A 152 -6.77 7.28 -15.04
C ASN A 152 -8.21 7.45 -15.53
N PHE A 153 -8.50 8.61 -16.09
CA PHE A 153 -9.75 8.85 -16.79
C PHE A 153 -9.68 8.34 -18.22
N VAL A 154 -10.84 8.07 -18.80
CA VAL A 154 -11.01 7.74 -20.22
C VAL A 154 -11.81 8.85 -20.87
N ASP A 155 -11.27 9.45 -21.93
CA ASP A 155 -11.94 10.52 -22.66
C ASP A 155 -13.05 9.99 -23.57
N THR A 156 -13.76 10.91 -24.25
CA THR A 156 -14.84 10.59 -25.18
C THR A 156 -14.41 9.77 -26.40
N LYS A 157 -13.09 9.73 -26.68
CA LYS A 157 -12.50 8.94 -27.78
C LYS A 157 -11.92 7.61 -27.31
N GLY A 158 -12.11 7.24 -26.03
CA GLY A 158 -11.58 6.01 -25.44
C GLY A 158 -10.08 6.08 -25.05
N LYS A 159 -9.47 7.29 -25.11
CA LYS A 159 -8.06 7.47 -24.76
C LYS A 159 -7.89 7.65 -23.26
N ALA A 160 -6.86 7.02 -22.68
CA ALA A 160 -6.44 7.25 -21.30
C ALA A 160 -5.87 8.67 -21.13
N VAL A 161 -6.41 9.41 -20.17
CA VAL A 161 -6.05 10.79 -19.84
C VAL A 161 -6.12 11.01 -18.33
N GLY A 162 -5.51 12.09 -17.82
CA GLY A 162 -5.65 12.50 -16.43
C GLY A 162 -5.22 11.41 -15.44
N PHE A 163 -3.93 11.10 -15.42
CA PHE A 163 -3.34 10.03 -14.61
C PHE A 163 -3.17 10.45 -13.15
N VAL A 164 -3.64 9.63 -12.24
CA VAL A 164 -3.68 9.92 -10.80
C VAL A 164 -3.00 8.82 -10.01
N SER A 165 -2.14 9.20 -9.06
CA SER A 165 -1.68 8.32 -8.01
C SER A 165 -2.52 8.54 -6.75
N HIS A 166 -3.06 7.47 -6.19
CA HIS A 166 -3.93 7.50 -5.03
C HIS A 166 -3.27 6.79 -3.84
N LYS A 167 -3.44 7.37 -2.66
CA LYS A 167 -2.92 6.82 -1.41
C LYS A 167 -4.04 6.74 -0.38
N ASP A 168 -4.03 5.66 0.38
CA ASP A 168 -4.97 5.47 1.48
C ASP A 168 -4.68 6.41 2.65
N GLY A 169 -5.67 6.51 3.54
CA GLY A 169 -5.58 7.28 4.77
C GLY A 169 -5.82 8.78 4.56
N THR A 170 -5.63 9.54 5.63
CA THR A 170 -5.98 10.98 5.69
C THR A 170 -4.84 11.86 6.20
N SER A 171 -3.65 11.28 6.41
CA SER A 171 -2.50 11.97 6.98
C SER A 171 -1.18 11.42 6.43
N PRO A 172 -0.06 12.12 6.60
CA PRO A 172 1.26 11.65 6.16
C PRO A 172 1.62 10.27 6.69
N LYS A 173 1.18 9.90 7.90
CA LYS A 173 1.43 8.57 8.49
C LYS A 173 0.78 7.44 7.70
N GLY A 174 -0.40 7.66 7.11
CA GLY A 174 -1.08 6.71 6.24
C GLY A 174 -0.53 6.64 4.81
N PHE A 175 0.28 7.60 4.40
CA PHE A 175 0.74 7.77 3.03
C PHE A 175 1.75 6.70 2.56
N GLN A 176 2.41 6.01 3.46
CA GLN A 176 3.43 4.97 3.24
C GLN A 176 4.72 5.51 2.60
N GLN A 177 4.79 5.65 1.28
CA GLN A 177 5.97 6.12 0.57
C GLN A 177 5.61 6.88 -0.71
N TRP A 178 6.46 7.82 -1.11
CA TRP A 178 6.40 8.48 -2.42
C TRP A 178 6.93 7.56 -3.53
N SER A 179 8.10 6.95 -3.30
CA SER A 179 8.74 6.07 -4.28
C SER A 179 9.72 5.10 -3.61
N GLY A 180 10.05 4.03 -4.32
CA GLY A 180 11.22 3.21 -4.02
C GLY A 180 12.51 3.82 -4.54
N THR A 181 13.63 3.15 -4.21
CA THR A 181 14.98 3.48 -4.71
C THR A 181 15.62 2.29 -5.43
N SER A 182 14.83 1.33 -5.90
CA SER A 182 15.32 0.14 -6.57
C SER A 182 15.98 0.49 -7.91
N GLN A 183 17.16 -0.07 -8.16
CA GLN A 183 17.85 0.08 -9.44
C GLN A 183 17.01 -0.42 -10.62
N GLN A 184 16.23 -1.48 -10.42
CA GLN A 184 15.41 -2.08 -11.46
C GLN A 184 14.13 -1.26 -11.75
N ASN A 185 13.42 -0.81 -10.68
CA ASN A 185 12.09 -0.24 -10.82
C ASN A 185 12.05 1.29 -10.67
N ALA A 186 13.15 1.91 -10.24
CA ALA A 186 13.27 3.34 -10.00
C ALA A 186 14.66 3.85 -10.40
N LYS A 187 15.11 3.50 -11.61
CA LYS A 187 16.47 3.71 -12.11
C LYS A 187 16.95 5.16 -12.00
N GLU A 188 16.13 6.11 -12.43
CA GLU A 188 16.47 7.53 -12.41
C GLU A 188 16.60 8.09 -10.97
N ILE A 189 15.71 7.62 -10.07
CA ILE A 189 15.80 7.94 -8.65
C ILE A 189 17.01 7.29 -8.01
N TYR A 190 17.27 6.00 -8.34
CA TYR A 190 18.44 5.28 -7.84
C TYR A 190 19.74 5.97 -8.26
N ASN A 191 19.88 6.34 -9.54
CA ASN A 191 21.10 6.96 -10.08
C ASN A 191 21.28 8.42 -9.67
N HIS A 192 20.28 9.04 -9.04
CA HIS A 192 20.42 10.41 -8.59
C HIS A 192 21.47 10.54 -7.48
N LYS A 193 22.34 11.56 -7.60
CA LYS A 193 23.47 11.76 -6.69
C LYS A 193 23.08 11.72 -5.22
N GLU A 194 22.03 12.43 -4.81
CA GLU A 194 21.58 12.44 -3.40
C GLU A 194 21.14 11.07 -2.91
N THR A 195 20.55 10.25 -3.78
CA THR A 195 20.16 8.87 -3.43
C THR A 195 21.40 8.01 -3.24
N GLN A 196 22.38 8.10 -4.14
CA GLN A 196 23.63 7.37 -4.04
C GLN A 196 24.45 7.79 -2.80
N ASP A 197 24.54 9.09 -2.54
CA ASP A 197 25.23 9.63 -1.35
C ASP A 197 24.56 9.14 -0.06
N PHE A 198 23.23 9.06 -0.02
CA PHE A 198 22.49 8.53 1.13
C PHE A 198 22.76 7.02 1.33
N ILE A 199 22.71 6.23 0.26
CA ILE A 199 23.03 4.80 0.29
C ILE A 199 24.47 4.59 0.79
N LYS A 200 25.45 5.36 0.28
CA LYS A 200 26.85 5.31 0.72
C LYS A 200 26.99 5.64 2.20
N THR A 201 26.30 6.67 2.68
CA THR A 201 26.28 7.05 4.10
C THR A 201 25.75 5.91 4.96
N LEU A 202 24.60 5.31 4.58
CA LEU A 202 24.04 4.19 5.34
C LEU A 202 24.96 2.96 5.35
N LYS A 203 25.67 2.67 4.25
CA LYS A 203 26.69 1.60 4.21
C LYS A 203 27.84 1.85 5.18
N GLY A 204 28.30 3.09 5.26
CA GLY A 204 29.35 3.47 6.22
C GLY A 204 28.88 3.42 7.67
N MET A 205 27.62 3.82 7.94
CA MET A 205 27.04 3.76 9.29
C MET A 205 26.74 2.33 9.76
N PHE A 206 26.42 1.43 8.85
CA PHE A 206 25.94 0.08 9.15
C PHE A 206 26.62 -0.99 8.31
N PRO A 207 27.95 -1.17 8.47
CA PRO A 207 28.71 -2.14 7.65
C PRO A 207 28.23 -3.59 7.88
N ASP A 208 27.79 -3.94 9.08
CA ASP A 208 27.28 -5.26 9.44
C ASP A 208 25.75 -5.39 9.26
N GLY A 209 25.10 -4.33 8.83
CA GLY A 209 23.66 -4.24 8.64
C GLY A 209 22.97 -3.27 9.60
N MET A 210 21.76 -2.87 9.23
CA MET A 210 20.98 -1.89 9.97
C MET A 210 20.39 -2.52 11.24
N PRO A 211 20.64 -1.95 12.44
CA PRO A 211 20.10 -2.46 13.70
C PRO A 211 18.57 -2.36 13.77
N ASN A 212 17.98 -3.21 14.61
CA ASN A 212 16.55 -3.19 14.86
C ASN A 212 16.08 -1.80 15.35
N ALA A 213 14.85 -1.44 15.01
CA ALA A 213 14.22 -0.17 15.34
C ALA A 213 14.97 1.09 14.86
N THR A 214 15.91 0.96 13.92
CA THR A 214 16.64 2.10 13.33
C THR A 214 15.80 2.80 12.28
N THR A 215 15.84 4.13 12.27
CA THR A 215 15.23 4.98 11.25
C THR A 215 16.14 6.18 11.00
N VAL A 216 16.71 6.25 9.80
CA VAL A 216 17.62 7.33 9.39
C VAL A 216 16.98 8.07 8.21
N GLY A 217 16.95 9.39 8.27
CA GLY A 217 16.42 10.26 7.23
C GLY A 217 17.48 11.17 6.64
N ARG A 218 17.25 11.63 5.41
CA ARG A 218 17.97 12.75 4.78
C ARG A 218 16.97 13.62 4.04
N LYS A 219 17.01 14.91 4.27
CA LYS A 219 16.26 15.89 3.49
C LYS A 219 16.78 15.88 2.05
N ILE A 220 15.87 15.87 1.10
CA ILE A 220 16.21 15.99 -0.32
C ILE A 220 16.30 17.49 -0.64
N THR A 221 17.41 17.93 -1.20
CA THR A 221 17.61 19.31 -1.64
C THR A 221 17.26 19.50 -3.12
N SER A 222 17.46 18.47 -3.95
CA SER A 222 17.19 18.49 -5.38
C SER A 222 15.69 18.60 -5.69
N PRO A 223 15.22 19.69 -6.33
CA PRO A 223 13.84 19.80 -6.81
C PRO A 223 13.51 18.71 -7.83
N LYS A 224 14.48 18.28 -8.64
CA LYS A 224 14.33 17.21 -9.63
C LYS A 224 14.00 15.89 -8.94
N LEU A 225 14.79 15.50 -7.92
CA LEU A 225 14.56 14.25 -7.19
C LEU A 225 13.20 14.26 -6.46
N LYS A 226 12.83 15.39 -5.83
CA LYS A 226 11.51 15.55 -5.21
C LYS A 226 10.39 15.33 -6.22
N LYS A 227 10.47 15.94 -7.40
CA LYS A 227 9.46 15.79 -8.46
C LYS A 227 9.40 14.35 -8.97
N MET A 228 10.53 13.73 -9.24
CA MET A 228 10.58 12.33 -9.67
C MET A 228 9.95 11.38 -8.65
N ALA A 229 10.23 11.58 -7.37
CA ALA A 229 9.67 10.75 -6.31
C ALA A 229 8.14 10.87 -6.23
N VAL A 230 7.62 12.09 -6.35
CA VAL A 230 6.18 12.38 -6.20
C VAL A 230 5.40 12.02 -7.47
N TYR A 231 5.85 12.50 -8.62
CA TYR A 231 5.08 12.46 -9.85
C TYR A 231 5.51 11.39 -10.85
N GLY A 232 6.69 10.81 -10.69
CA GLY A 232 7.22 9.77 -11.58
C GLY A 232 8.58 10.12 -12.15
N GLN A 233 9.33 9.10 -12.55
CA GLN A 233 10.72 9.23 -12.98
C GLN A 233 10.89 10.07 -14.27
N ASP A 234 9.86 10.10 -15.11
CA ASP A 234 9.86 10.81 -16.39
C ASP A 234 9.37 12.27 -16.29
N VAL A 235 9.15 12.75 -15.08
CA VAL A 235 8.73 14.14 -14.85
C VAL A 235 9.79 15.11 -15.37
N GLY A 236 9.40 16.03 -16.22
CA GLY A 236 10.31 16.94 -16.90
C GLY A 236 10.50 16.64 -18.38
N ASN A 237 10.14 15.46 -18.87
CA ASN A 237 10.10 15.13 -20.29
C ASN A 237 8.80 15.59 -20.98
N GLY A 238 7.99 16.41 -20.29
CA GLY A 238 6.78 17.02 -20.83
C GLY A 238 5.58 16.08 -20.98
N SER A 239 5.75 14.79 -20.79
CA SER A 239 4.70 13.79 -20.92
C SER A 239 4.07 13.45 -19.58
N THR A 240 2.76 13.25 -19.58
CA THR A 240 2.02 12.58 -18.51
C THR A 240 1.61 11.20 -18.98
N GLY A 241 1.39 10.29 -18.06
CA GLY A 241 1.01 8.92 -18.38
C GLY A 241 1.08 8.00 -17.17
N VAL A 242 1.06 6.72 -17.43
CA VAL A 242 1.04 5.70 -16.36
C VAL A 242 2.26 5.76 -15.43
N ASN A 243 3.41 6.20 -15.94
CA ASN A 243 4.67 6.34 -15.19
C ASN A 243 4.91 7.74 -14.63
N ASN A 244 4.07 8.71 -15.02
CA ASN A 244 4.26 10.12 -14.70
C ASN A 244 2.91 10.80 -14.50
N VAL A 245 2.44 10.86 -13.26
CA VAL A 245 1.07 11.28 -12.93
C VAL A 245 0.88 12.79 -12.94
N ASP A 246 -0.33 13.21 -13.29
CA ASP A 246 -0.77 14.62 -13.25
C ASP A 246 -1.05 15.07 -11.82
N LEU A 247 -1.51 14.15 -10.96
CA LEU A 247 -2.00 14.46 -9.62
C LEU A 247 -1.77 13.30 -8.68
N VAL A 248 -1.50 13.61 -7.42
CA VAL A 248 -1.49 12.64 -6.32
C VAL A 248 -2.56 13.02 -5.32
N LEU A 249 -3.37 12.06 -4.89
CA LEU A 249 -4.46 12.24 -3.95
C LEU A 249 -4.32 11.26 -2.77
N GLN A 250 -4.87 11.65 -1.62
CA GLN A 250 -4.94 10.76 -0.47
C GLN A 250 -6.32 10.78 0.17
N GLY A 251 -6.83 9.61 0.51
CA GLY A 251 -8.14 9.41 1.10
C GLY A 251 -9.28 9.41 0.08
N PRO A 252 -10.53 9.37 0.53
CA PRO A 252 -11.70 9.29 -0.36
C PRO A 252 -11.74 10.44 -1.36
N VAL A 253 -11.94 10.12 -2.64
CA VAL A 253 -11.93 11.10 -3.74
C VAL A 253 -13.35 11.50 -4.13
N LYS A 254 -13.54 12.80 -4.36
CA LYS A 254 -14.82 13.39 -4.80
C LYS A 254 -14.60 14.32 -5.97
N LEU A 255 -15.59 14.35 -6.88
CA LEU A 255 -15.70 15.35 -7.93
C LEU A 255 -16.49 16.56 -7.41
N LYS A 256 -15.83 17.71 -7.30
CA LYS A 256 -16.45 18.98 -6.87
C LYS A 256 -16.61 19.90 -8.07
N LYS A 257 -17.82 20.46 -8.29
CA LYS A 257 -18.07 21.44 -9.33
C LYS A 257 -17.33 22.73 -9.03
N VAL A 258 -16.59 23.24 -10.04
CA VAL A 258 -15.87 24.51 -9.99
C VAL A 258 -16.09 25.23 -11.32
N GLY A 259 -17.00 26.18 -11.35
CA GLY A 259 -17.42 26.83 -12.60
C GLY A 259 -17.99 25.83 -13.60
N SER A 260 -17.38 25.76 -14.79
CA SER A 260 -17.83 24.89 -15.90
C SER A 260 -17.23 23.50 -15.90
N TYR A 261 -16.41 23.13 -14.93
CA TYR A 261 -15.76 21.83 -14.82
C TYR A 261 -15.86 21.22 -13.41
N TYR A 262 -15.50 19.96 -13.28
CA TYR A 262 -15.35 19.29 -12.00
C TYR A 262 -13.89 19.08 -11.67
N GLN A 263 -13.53 19.20 -10.40
CA GLN A 263 -12.17 19.01 -9.91
C GLN A 263 -12.16 17.87 -8.89
N LEU A 264 -11.13 17.03 -8.94
CA LEU A 264 -10.89 16.02 -7.91
C LEU A 264 -10.49 16.68 -6.59
N THR A 265 -11.13 16.25 -5.51
CA THR A 265 -10.83 16.68 -4.16
C THR A 265 -10.70 15.47 -3.25
N SER A 266 -9.83 15.54 -2.25
CA SER A 266 -9.62 14.49 -1.23
C SER A 266 -9.13 15.11 0.07
N SER A 267 -8.89 14.31 1.10
CA SER A 267 -8.34 14.78 2.39
C SER A 267 -6.95 15.44 2.24
N TYR A 268 -6.14 14.96 1.32
CA TYR A 268 -4.91 15.60 0.87
C TYR A 268 -4.95 15.72 -0.65
N ASN A 269 -4.90 16.95 -1.11
CA ASN A 269 -5.00 17.30 -2.52
C ASN A 269 -3.74 18.06 -2.92
N PRO A 270 -2.64 17.38 -3.27
CA PRO A 270 -1.40 18.03 -3.63
C PRO A 270 -1.55 18.79 -4.95
N LYS A 271 -0.60 19.65 -5.23
CA LYS A 271 -0.55 20.42 -6.45
C LYS A 271 -0.36 19.51 -7.67
N SER A 272 -0.70 20.03 -8.83
CA SER A 272 -0.52 19.34 -10.10
C SER A 272 0.94 18.96 -10.37
N ASN A 273 1.13 18.05 -11.33
CA ASN A 273 2.46 17.57 -11.74
C ASN A 273 3.47 18.73 -11.92
N GLY A 274 4.65 18.53 -11.36
CA GLY A 274 5.74 19.49 -11.38
C GLY A 274 5.68 20.58 -10.32
N GLN A 275 4.60 20.69 -9.54
CA GLN A 275 4.52 21.63 -8.42
C GLN A 275 5.28 21.12 -7.19
N PRO A 276 5.91 21.98 -6.39
CA PRO A 276 6.59 21.57 -5.18
C PRO A 276 5.61 21.03 -4.13
N ILE A 277 6.06 20.02 -3.41
CA ILE A 277 5.40 19.46 -2.23
C ILE A 277 6.18 19.96 -1.00
N SER A 278 5.48 20.41 0.03
CA SER A 278 6.05 21.03 1.22
C SER A 278 5.39 20.54 2.52
N GLY A 279 5.93 20.99 3.64
CA GLY A 279 5.44 20.64 4.97
C GLY A 279 5.62 19.15 5.29
N LEU A 280 4.67 18.58 6.01
CA LEU A 280 4.74 17.16 6.44
C LEU A 280 4.72 16.15 5.29
N TYR A 281 4.32 16.56 4.09
CA TYR A 281 4.35 15.72 2.89
C TYR A 281 5.64 15.87 2.08
N GLU A 282 6.55 16.75 2.45
CA GLU A 282 7.81 16.94 1.76
C GLU A 282 8.58 15.61 1.62
N PRO A 283 9.07 15.25 0.41
CA PRO A 283 9.83 14.02 0.21
C PRO A 283 11.18 14.06 0.94
N ILE A 284 11.48 12.99 1.66
CA ILE A 284 12.78 12.74 2.27
C ILE A 284 13.27 11.34 1.90
N LEU A 285 14.58 11.15 1.79
CA LEU A 285 15.19 9.82 1.77
C LEU A 285 15.09 9.20 3.16
N LEU A 286 14.69 7.93 3.21
CA LEU A 286 14.45 7.23 4.46
C LEU A 286 14.99 5.80 4.41
N GLY A 287 15.89 5.47 5.31
CA GLY A 287 16.35 4.12 5.63
C GLY A 287 15.70 3.63 6.91
N VAL A 288 15.05 2.48 6.86
CA VAL A 288 14.40 1.88 8.03
C VAL A 288 14.78 0.41 8.17
N TYR A 289 14.95 -0.04 9.42
CA TYR A 289 15.11 -1.46 9.68
C TYR A 289 13.86 -2.24 9.21
N LYS A 290 14.08 -3.31 8.46
CA LYS A 290 13.02 -4.16 7.91
C LYS A 290 13.46 -5.62 7.83
N GLY A 291 13.92 -6.19 8.92
CA GLY A 291 14.17 -7.62 9.09
C GLY A 291 14.77 -8.32 7.85
N ASP A 292 13.92 -8.96 7.08
CA ASP A 292 14.30 -9.79 5.90
C ASP A 292 14.72 -8.98 4.66
N ARG A 293 14.81 -7.64 4.73
CA ARG A 293 15.24 -6.81 3.60
C ARG A 293 16.75 -6.64 3.58
N SER A 294 17.26 -6.35 2.37
CA SER A 294 18.66 -6.05 2.12
C SER A 294 18.78 -5.07 0.96
N ASP A 295 18.09 -3.92 1.07
CA ASP A 295 18.09 -2.92 0.00
C ASP A 295 19.52 -2.40 -0.19
N HIS A 296 19.97 -2.40 -1.43
CA HIS A 296 21.32 -1.95 -1.86
C HIS A 296 22.48 -2.65 -1.13
N GLY A 297 22.28 -3.90 -0.70
CA GLY A 297 23.29 -4.70 0.00
C GLY A 297 23.43 -4.40 1.48
N ILE A 298 22.58 -3.55 2.07
CA ILE A 298 22.58 -3.29 3.51
C ILE A 298 21.59 -4.22 4.19
N LYS A 299 22.10 -5.23 4.91
CA LYS A 299 21.28 -6.22 5.63
C LYS A 299 20.30 -5.49 6.58
N GLY A 300 19.06 -5.95 6.62
CA GLY A 300 18.02 -5.35 7.46
C GLY A 300 17.48 -4.01 6.98
N ALA A 301 18.01 -3.41 5.92
CA ALA A 301 17.56 -2.10 5.45
C ALA A 301 16.43 -2.17 4.42
N ARG A 302 15.49 -1.24 4.52
CA ARG A 302 14.61 -0.80 3.44
C ARG A 302 14.84 0.69 3.19
N ILE A 303 15.16 1.06 1.94
CA ILE A 303 15.45 2.44 1.54
C ILE A 303 14.37 2.91 0.58
N THR A 304 13.74 4.04 0.91
CA THR A 304 12.61 4.61 0.15
C THR A 304 12.59 6.12 0.26
N ILE A 305 11.79 6.79 -0.56
CA ILE A 305 11.45 8.20 -0.38
C ILE A 305 10.06 8.28 0.24
N ASN A 306 9.95 8.95 1.38
CA ASN A 306 8.74 9.04 2.18
C ASN A 306 8.34 10.50 2.43
N PRO A 307 7.07 10.77 2.82
CA PRO A 307 6.72 12.05 3.41
C PRO A 307 7.48 12.27 4.73
N LEU A 308 7.91 13.51 4.97
CA LEU A 308 8.59 13.91 6.22
C LEU A 308 7.77 13.52 7.47
N GLY A 309 6.46 13.74 7.45
CA GLY A 309 5.55 13.36 8.52
C GLY A 309 5.08 11.90 8.51
N GLY A 310 5.60 11.07 7.58
CA GLY A 310 5.17 9.69 7.41
C GLY A 310 5.66 8.73 8.50
N ARG A 311 6.82 9.01 9.05
CA ARG A 311 7.44 8.25 10.15
C ARG A 311 8.25 9.15 11.06
N THR A 312 8.40 8.75 12.31
CA THR A 312 9.37 9.36 13.19
C THR A 312 10.78 8.98 12.74
N VAL A 313 11.55 9.97 12.35
CA VAL A 313 12.98 9.82 12.01
C VAL A 313 13.79 9.97 13.28
N LYS A 314 14.60 8.97 13.63
CA LYS A 314 15.43 9.00 14.84
C LYS A 314 16.71 9.82 14.64
N GLN A 315 17.25 9.81 13.42
CA GLN A 315 18.47 10.51 13.07
C GLN A 315 18.38 11.05 11.64
N PHE A 316 18.77 12.29 11.44
CA PHE A 316 19.01 12.88 10.12
C PHE A 316 20.52 12.95 9.84
N VAL A 317 20.90 12.66 8.57
CA VAL A 317 22.28 12.67 8.07
C VAL A 317 22.41 13.53 6.82
#